data_de46f2b45e2b57a5fad7647ffa223f55
#
_entry.id   de46f2b45e2b57a5fad7647ffa223f55
#
_cell.length_a   1.000
_cell.length_b   1.000
_cell.length_c   1.000
_cell.angle_alpha   90.00
_cell.angle_beta   90.00
_cell.angle_gamma   90.00
#
_symmetry.space_group_name_H-M   'P 1'
#
loop_
_entity.id
_entity.type
_entity.pdbx_description
1 polymer ?
#
loop_
_entity_poly.entity_id
_entity_poly.type
_entity_poly.pdbx_seq_one_letter_code
_entity_poly.pdbx_strand_id
1 'polypeptide(L)'
;LSLFEKRRFRNFLMYLADDDKEKPASHKGYDLRTMTMQKLYDEYGLEPGTRQFVGHAMALEIDDSYLEKPALDCVEAIQLYCYSLDRYGKSPYIYPLYGLGGLPEGFSRLCAIHGGTFMLNRAVSEVLYDDKGVAWGIRGAPMEPGGPEEVAKAKFLIGDPSYFLGSDDPSTPGASGKVKVTGRVTRAICIMDHPMPNTKDVDSVQCIIPAAEARRTTDIYVMVISHAQCVAAKGKYIAIVSTTVETDNPKAEL
;
A
#
# COMPACT_ATOMS: atom_id res chain seq x y z
N LEU A 1 7.26 -20.34 -17.89
CA LEU A 1 7.84 -19.51 -18.95
C LEU A 1 8.65 -20.37 -19.90
N SER A 2 8.43 -20.21 -21.23
CA SER A 2 9.24 -20.82 -22.28
C SER A 2 10.69 -20.31 -22.23
N LEU A 3 11.62 -21.02 -22.88
CA LEU A 3 13.02 -20.59 -22.94
C LEU A 3 13.17 -19.22 -23.65
N PHE A 4 12.37 -19.01 -24.69
CA PHE A 4 12.36 -17.75 -25.44
C PHE A 4 11.81 -16.61 -24.59
N GLU A 5 10.74 -16.86 -23.83
CA GLU A 5 10.16 -15.87 -22.93
C GLU A 5 11.11 -15.49 -21.79
N LYS A 6 11.81 -16.46 -21.20
CA LYS A 6 12.87 -16.19 -20.23
C LYS A 6 13.94 -15.26 -20.77
N ARG A 7 14.33 -15.43 -22.06
CA ARG A 7 15.31 -14.57 -22.71
C ARG A 7 14.78 -13.16 -22.96
N ARG A 8 13.52 -13.02 -23.40
CA ARG A 8 12.87 -11.73 -23.60
C ARG A 8 12.74 -10.98 -22.28
N PHE A 9 12.26 -11.65 -21.25
CA PHE A 9 12.13 -11.10 -19.91
C PHE A 9 13.48 -10.67 -19.33
N ARG A 10 14.53 -11.49 -19.48
CA ARG A 10 15.88 -11.10 -19.09
C ARG A 10 16.35 -9.85 -19.83
N ASN A 11 16.14 -9.76 -21.13
CA ASN A 11 16.55 -8.58 -21.91
C ASN A 11 15.81 -7.30 -21.45
N PHE A 12 14.53 -7.45 -21.12
CA PHE A 12 13.75 -6.38 -20.53
C PHE A 12 14.31 -5.92 -19.18
N LEU A 13 14.57 -6.86 -18.26
CA LEU A 13 15.15 -6.52 -16.95
C LEU A 13 16.56 -5.90 -17.08
N MET A 14 17.36 -6.36 -18.02
CA MET A 14 18.68 -5.75 -18.29
C MET A 14 18.55 -4.31 -18.81
N TYR A 15 17.56 -4.05 -19.67
CA TYR A 15 17.26 -2.68 -20.07
C TYR A 15 16.90 -1.80 -18.87
N LEU A 16 15.99 -2.26 -18.01
CA LEU A 16 15.58 -1.51 -16.82
C LEU A 16 16.74 -1.27 -15.84
N ALA A 17 17.66 -2.22 -15.71
CA ALA A 17 18.84 -2.07 -14.86
C ALA A 17 19.84 -1.04 -15.41
N ASP A 18 19.93 -0.92 -16.73
CA ASP A 18 20.85 0.01 -17.39
C ASP A 18 20.22 1.42 -17.58
N ASP A 19 18.88 1.53 -17.51
CA ASP A 19 18.16 2.78 -17.73
C ASP A 19 18.37 3.74 -16.55
N ASP A 20 18.98 4.88 -16.84
CA ASP A 20 19.30 5.93 -15.88
C ASP A 20 18.72 7.27 -16.35
N LYS A 21 17.84 7.84 -15.55
CA LYS A 21 17.14 9.11 -15.86
C LYS A 21 18.07 10.24 -16.25
N GLU A 22 19.27 10.26 -15.71
CA GLU A 22 20.26 11.30 -15.96
C GLU A 22 21.14 11.02 -17.17
N LYS A 23 21.04 9.82 -17.77
CA LYS A 23 21.86 9.38 -18.90
C LYS A 23 21.01 9.04 -20.12
N PRO A 24 20.69 10.02 -21.00
CA PRO A 24 19.85 9.78 -22.19
C PRO A 24 20.31 8.62 -23.09
N ALA A 25 21.60 8.31 -23.09
CA ALA A 25 22.12 7.19 -23.86
C ALA A 25 21.67 5.82 -23.36
N SER A 26 21.29 5.69 -22.07
CA SER A 26 20.79 4.45 -21.48
C SER A 26 19.36 4.13 -21.93
N HIS A 27 18.58 5.14 -22.32
CA HIS A 27 17.16 4.99 -22.71
C HIS A 27 16.95 4.24 -24.04
N LYS A 28 17.99 3.90 -24.77
CA LYS A 28 17.93 3.23 -26.10
C LYS A 28 16.97 3.87 -27.10
N GLY A 29 16.78 5.17 -26.99
CA GLY A 29 15.87 5.95 -27.84
C GLY A 29 14.40 5.93 -27.41
N TYR A 30 14.07 5.30 -26.28
CA TYR A 30 12.71 5.33 -25.73
C TYR A 30 12.53 6.59 -24.87
N ASP A 31 11.40 7.27 -25.04
CA ASP A 31 10.94 8.33 -24.12
C ASP A 31 9.83 7.77 -23.23
N LEU A 32 10.20 7.30 -22.05
CA LEU A 32 9.29 6.67 -21.09
C LEU A 32 8.21 7.63 -20.55
N ARG A 33 8.35 8.93 -20.75
CA ARG A 33 7.36 9.93 -20.32
C ARG A 33 6.18 10.03 -21.30
N THR A 34 6.37 9.61 -22.53
CA THR A 34 5.35 9.67 -23.60
C THR A 34 4.97 8.30 -24.12
N MET A 35 5.88 7.33 -24.02
CA MET A 35 5.64 5.95 -24.43
C MET A 35 4.79 5.22 -23.40
N THR A 36 3.73 4.50 -23.83
CA THR A 36 2.92 3.70 -22.92
C THR A 36 3.63 2.45 -22.48
N MET A 37 3.25 1.92 -21.29
CA MET A 37 3.85 0.69 -20.78
C MET A 37 3.54 -0.52 -21.68
N GLN A 38 2.34 -0.56 -22.27
CA GLN A 38 1.95 -1.56 -23.26
C GLN A 38 2.95 -1.60 -24.44
N LYS A 39 3.28 -0.43 -25.00
CA LYS A 39 4.21 -0.32 -26.12
C LYS A 39 5.62 -0.76 -25.73
N LEU A 40 6.06 -0.41 -24.52
CA LEU A 40 7.37 -0.85 -24.02
C LEU A 40 7.42 -2.40 -23.90
N TYR A 41 6.36 -3.04 -23.41
CA TYR A 41 6.26 -4.50 -23.37
C TYR A 41 6.27 -5.13 -24.77
N ASP A 42 5.60 -4.50 -25.74
CA ASP A 42 5.56 -4.96 -27.13
C ASP A 42 6.94 -4.92 -27.79
N GLU A 43 7.74 -3.87 -27.54
CA GLU A 43 9.11 -3.75 -28.03
C GLU A 43 10.01 -4.91 -27.55
N TYR A 44 9.79 -5.39 -26.32
CA TYR A 44 10.50 -6.57 -25.80
C TYR A 44 9.81 -7.91 -26.11
N GLY A 45 8.62 -7.87 -26.73
CA GLY A 45 7.84 -9.04 -27.10
C GLY A 45 7.40 -9.90 -25.92
N LEU A 46 7.12 -9.29 -24.76
CA LEU A 46 6.71 -10.02 -23.55
C LEU A 46 5.32 -10.62 -23.73
N GLU A 47 5.17 -11.88 -23.31
CA GLU A 47 3.89 -12.59 -23.30
C GLU A 47 2.95 -12.02 -22.21
N PRO A 48 1.61 -12.12 -22.38
CA PRO A 48 0.64 -11.55 -21.42
C PRO A 48 0.88 -11.97 -19.96
N GLY A 49 1.17 -13.24 -19.69
CA GLY A 49 1.46 -13.72 -18.33
C GLY A 49 2.72 -13.10 -17.71
N THR A 50 3.74 -12.79 -18.54
CA THR A 50 4.95 -12.10 -18.07
C THR A 50 4.64 -10.63 -17.77
N ARG A 51 3.86 -9.94 -18.60
CA ARG A 51 3.43 -8.55 -18.38
C ARG A 51 2.64 -8.43 -17.09
N GLN A 52 1.70 -9.35 -16.88
CA GLN A 52 0.90 -9.41 -15.67
C GLN A 52 1.78 -9.61 -14.43
N PHE A 53 2.72 -10.55 -14.47
CA PHE A 53 3.67 -10.74 -13.37
C PHE A 53 4.50 -9.47 -13.11
N VAL A 54 5.02 -8.82 -14.14
CA VAL A 54 5.83 -7.61 -14.00
C VAL A 54 4.99 -6.45 -13.43
N GLY A 55 3.80 -6.21 -13.99
CA GLY A 55 2.94 -5.10 -13.55
C GLY A 55 2.40 -5.30 -12.14
N HIS A 56 1.81 -6.44 -11.85
CA HIS A 56 1.12 -6.65 -10.58
C HIS A 56 2.03 -7.12 -9.44
N ALA A 57 3.03 -7.98 -9.71
CA ALA A 57 3.89 -8.51 -8.65
C ALA A 57 5.18 -7.72 -8.44
N MET A 58 5.71 -7.02 -9.44
CA MET A 58 6.93 -6.22 -9.31
C MET A 58 6.62 -4.72 -9.17
N ALA A 59 5.81 -4.15 -10.07
CA ALA A 59 5.43 -2.75 -10.00
C ALA A 59 4.27 -2.48 -9.03
N LEU A 60 3.55 -3.51 -8.57
CA LEU A 60 2.42 -3.43 -7.63
C LEU A 60 1.25 -2.59 -8.16
N GLU A 61 1.03 -2.63 -9.47
CA GLU A 61 -0.15 -2.03 -10.08
C GLU A 61 -1.41 -2.79 -9.64
N ILE A 62 -2.49 -2.07 -9.41
CA ILE A 62 -3.73 -2.63 -8.84
C ILE A 62 -4.72 -3.10 -9.90
N ASP A 63 -4.54 -2.68 -11.14
CA ASP A 63 -5.35 -3.01 -12.32
C ASP A 63 -4.54 -2.80 -13.59
N ASP A 64 -5.10 -3.16 -14.75
CA ASP A 64 -4.42 -3.06 -16.06
C ASP A 64 -4.39 -1.65 -16.65
N SER A 65 -4.93 -0.61 -15.98
CA SER A 65 -4.97 0.76 -16.50
C SER A 65 -3.59 1.38 -16.70
N TYR A 66 -2.56 0.86 -16.02
CA TYR A 66 -1.17 1.31 -16.16
C TYR A 66 -0.61 1.04 -17.56
N LEU A 67 -1.15 0.05 -18.30
CA LEU A 67 -0.71 -0.28 -19.65
C LEU A 67 -0.86 0.87 -20.63
N GLU A 68 -1.89 1.69 -20.45
CA GLU A 68 -2.19 2.85 -21.30
C GLU A 68 -1.53 4.14 -20.80
N LYS A 69 -0.90 4.11 -19.61
CA LYS A 69 -0.19 5.26 -19.04
C LYS A 69 1.27 5.32 -19.50
N PRO A 70 1.93 6.49 -19.37
CA PRO A 70 3.37 6.61 -19.57
C PRO A 70 4.14 5.57 -18.74
N ALA A 71 5.15 4.96 -19.36
CA ALA A 71 5.88 3.83 -18.78
C ALA A 71 6.75 4.22 -17.57
N LEU A 72 7.10 5.47 -17.41
CA LEU A 72 8.10 5.93 -16.45
C LEU A 72 7.80 5.47 -15.02
N ASP A 73 6.59 5.74 -14.51
CA ASP A 73 6.24 5.43 -13.11
C ASP A 73 6.31 3.91 -12.85
N CYS A 74 5.81 3.10 -13.78
CA CYS A 74 5.86 1.64 -13.68
C CYS A 74 7.31 1.13 -13.76
N VAL A 75 8.14 1.68 -14.64
CA VAL A 75 9.57 1.34 -14.75
C VAL A 75 10.30 1.68 -13.46
N GLU A 76 10.05 2.84 -12.85
CA GLU A 76 10.65 3.22 -11.57
C GLU A 76 10.23 2.27 -10.44
N ALA A 77 8.97 1.84 -10.41
CA ALA A 77 8.50 0.87 -9.43
C ALA A 77 9.20 -0.50 -9.59
N ILE A 78 9.40 -0.97 -10.83
CA ILE A 78 10.13 -2.20 -11.11
C ILE A 78 11.60 -2.08 -10.72
N GLN A 79 12.24 -0.96 -11.02
CA GLN A 79 13.63 -0.68 -10.63
C GLN A 79 13.78 -0.70 -9.10
N LEU A 80 12.85 -0.09 -8.38
CA LEU A 80 12.83 -0.10 -6.92
C LEU A 80 12.70 -1.53 -6.37
N TYR A 81 11.82 -2.34 -6.96
CA TYR A 81 11.68 -3.75 -6.60
C TYR A 81 12.98 -4.53 -6.79
N CYS A 82 13.62 -4.41 -7.96
CA CYS A 82 14.89 -5.06 -8.26
C CYS A 82 16.02 -4.61 -7.33
N TYR A 83 16.13 -3.30 -7.08
CA TYR A 83 17.09 -2.75 -6.14
C TYR A 83 16.88 -3.25 -4.71
N SER A 84 15.62 -3.37 -4.29
CA SER A 84 15.28 -3.89 -2.95
C SER A 84 15.66 -5.35 -2.80
N LEU A 85 15.48 -6.17 -3.84
CA LEU A 85 15.94 -7.56 -3.86
C LEU A 85 17.46 -7.66 -3.73
N ASP A 86 18.21 -6.84 -4.45
CA ASP A 86 19.68 -6.81 -4.38
C ASP A 86 20.15 -6.39 -2.98
N ARG A 87 19.53 -5.36 -2.41
CA ARG A 87 19.91 -4.80 -1.11
C ARG A 87 19.56 -5.70 0.08
N TYR A 88 18.39 -6.32 0.07
CA TYR A 88 17.86 -7.07 1.23
C TYR A 88 17.95 -8.59 1.04
N GLY A 89 18.36 -9.07 -0.12
CA GLY A 89 18.64 -10.46 -0.41
C GLY A 89 17.41 -11.25 -0.87
N LYS A 90 16.76 -12.01 0.01
CA LYS A 90 15.75 -12.98 -0.41
C LYS A 90 14.36 -12.38 -0.67
N SER A 91 14.11 -11.14 -0.28
CA SER A 91 12.81 -10.48 -0.42
C SER A 91 12.98 -8.98 -0.64
N PRO A 92 12.14 -8.34 -1.47
CA PRO A 92 12.11 -6.88 -1.60
C PRO A 92 11.39 -6.21 -0.43
N TYR A 93 10.75 -6.98 0.45
CA TYR A 93 9.92 -6.50 1.54
C TYR A 93 10.63 -6.62 2.89
N ILE A 94 10.37 -5.65 3.75
CA ILE A 94 10.82 -5.64 5.14
C ILE A 94 9.64 -6.03 6.02
N TYR A 95 9.84 -7.07 6.85
CA TYR A 95 8.86 -7.52 7.84
C TYR A 95 9.34 -7.11 9.23
N PRO A 96 8.63 -6.21 9.93
CA PRO A 96 8.93 -5.93 11.33
C PRO A 96 8.65 -7.17 12.17
N LEU A 97 9.59 -7.59 13.00
CA LEU A 97 9.33 -8.59 14.03
C LEU A 97 8.25 -8.07 14.98
N TYR A 98 7.36 -8.94 15.38
CA TYR A 98 6.17 -8.64 16.20
C TYR A 98 5.08 -7.83 15.46
N GLY A 99 5.20 -7.67 14.14
CA GLY A 99 4.19 -7.05 13.29
C GLY A 99 4.36 -5.55 13.08
N LEU A 100 3.48 -4.98 12.26
CA LEU A 100 3.53 -3.57 11.85
C LEU A 100 3.32 -2.58 13.00
N GLY A 101 2.68 -3.00 14.10
CA GLY A 101 2.51 -2.16 15.30
C GLY A 101 3.84 -1.71 15.93
N GLY A 102 4.93 -2.42 15.69
CA GLY A 102 6.26 -2.03 16.13
C GLY A 102 6.77 -0.72 15.52
N LEU A 103 6.29 -0.33 14.32
CA LEU A 103 6.66 0.94 13.69
C LEU A 103 6.12 2.14 14.46
N PRO A 104 4.79 2.29 14.70
CA PRO A 104 4.26 3.38 15.49
C PRO A 104 4.80 3.39 16.93
N GLU A 105 5.04 2.24 17.54
CA GLU A 105 5.65 2.15 18.86
C GLU A 105 7.08 2.73 18.88
N GLY A 106 7.91 2.37 17.91
CA GLY A 106 9.26 2.92 17.76
C GLY A 106 9.27 4.43 17.53
N PHE A 107 8.37 4.94 16.69
CA PHE A 107 8.21 6.38 16.46
C PHE A 107 7.64 7.11 17.68
N SER A 108 6.75 6.48 18.44
CA SER A 108 6.24 7.02 19.70
C SER A 108 7.37 7.22 20.71
N ARG A 109 8.25 6.24 20.84
CA ARG A 109 9.44 6.36 21.68
C ARG A 109 10.34 7.51 21.22
N LEU A 110 10.60 7.61 19.94
CA LEU A 110 11.42 8.69 19.38
C LEU A 110 10.78 10.07 19.63
N CYS A 111 9.48 10.20 19.43
CA CYS A 111 8.74 11.41 19.72
C CYS A 111 8.85 11.80 21.21
N ALA A 112 8.72 10.84 22.14
CA ALA A 112 8.84 11.08 23.56
C ALA A 112 10.25 11.58 23.95
N ILE A 113 11.30 11.07 23.34
CA ILE A 113 12.69 11.53 23.54
C ILE A 113 12.82 13.03 23.19
N HIS A 114 12.06 13.51 22.19
CA HIS A 114 12.01 14.90 21.77
C HIS A 114 10.97 15.74 22.53
N GLY A 115 10.44 15.26 23.66
CA GLY A 115 9.49 15.97 24.50
C GLY A 115 8.02 15.86 24.08
N GLY A 116 7.70 14.94 23.15
CA GLY A 116 6.32 14.66 22.77
C GLY A 116 5.54 13.98 23.90
N THR A 117 4.27 14.36 24.06
CA THR A 117 3.34 13.78 25.05
C THR A 117 2.29 12.94 24.33
N PHE A 118 2.07 11.72 24.82
CA PHE A 118 1.03 10.81 24.31
C PHE A 118 -0.12 10.75 25.29
N MET A 119 -1.33 10.93 24.78
CA MET A 119 -2.58 10.80 25.52
C MET A 119 -3.38 9.69 24.83
N LEU A 120 -3.21 8.46 25.29
CA LEU A 120 -3.91 7.30 24.74
C LEU A 120 -5.36 7.26 25.22
N ASN A 121 -6.20 6.58 24.46
CA ASN A 121 -7.63 6.42 24.76
C ASN A 121 -8.37 7.76 24.90
N ARG A 122 -7.99 8.75 24.09
CA ARG A 122 -8.62 10.08 24.03
C ARG A 122 -9.36 10.20 22.71
N ALA A 123 -10.68 10.23 22.79
CA ALA A 123 -11.50 10.49 21.61
C ALA A 123 -11.37 11.99 21.23
N VAL A 124 -11.15 12.21 19.93
CA VAL A 124 -11.24 13.55 19.33
C VAL A 124 -12.60 13.64 18.67
N SER A 125 -13.43 14.58 19.14
CA SER A 125 -14.78 14.77 18.63
C SER A 125 -14.84 15.69 17.42
N GLU A 126 -13.91 16.66 17.35
CA GLU A 126 -13.97 17.70 16.33
C GLU A 126 -12.59 18.31 16.04
N VAL A 127 -12.34 18.65 14.79
CA VAL A 127 -11.24 19.54 14.38
C VAL A 127 -11.79 20.97 14.29
N LEU A 128 -11.15 21.90 14.99
CA LEU A 128 -11.59 23.29 15.10
C LEU A 128 -10.94 24.14 14.01
N TYR A 129 -11.76 24.90 13.29
CA TYR A 129 -11.35 25.79 12.20
C TYR A 129 -11.66 27.24 12.55
N ASP A 130 -10.87 28.16 12.01
CA ASP A 130 -11.16 29.59 12.04
C ASP A 130 -12.11 30.00 10.90
N ASP A 131 -12.50 31.27 10.88
CA ASP A 131 -13.39 31.86 9.86
C ASP A 131 -12.82 31.76 8.42
N LYS A 132 -11.52 31.49 8.28
CA LYS A 132 -10.82 31.30 6.99
C LYS A 132 -10.69 29.83 6.62
N GLY A 133 -11.23 28.91 7.43
CA GLY A 133 -11.11 27.46 7.24
C GLY A 133 -9.74 26.89 7.55
N VAL A 134 -8.93 27.59 8.36
CA VAL A 134 -7.63 27.08 8.83
C VAL A 134 -7.81 26.32 10.13
N ALA A 135 -7.34 25.09 10.17
CA ALA A 135 -7.39 24.27 11.39
C ALA A 135 -6.42 24.83 12.44
N TRP A 136 -6.90 25.06 13.68
CA TRP A 136 -6.12 25.64 14.77
C TRP A 136 -6.13 24.83 16.05
N GLY A 137 -6.98 23.82 16.15
CA GLY A 137 -7.10 23.00 17.36
C GLY A 137 -8.00 21.80 17.18
N ILE A 138 -8.11 21.03 18.23
CA ILE A 138 -9.01 19.86 18.33
C ILE A 138 -9.84 19.98 19.61
N ARG A 139 -11.06 19.45 19.57
CA ARG A 139 -11.92 19.20 20.71
C ARG A 139 -11.85 17.74 21.10
N GLY A 140 -11.55 17.46 22.34
CA GLY A 140 -11.42 16.08 22.84
C GLY A 140 -12.38 15.78 23.98
N ALA A 141 -12.56 14.51 24.28
CA ALA A 141 -13.33 14.06 25.41
C ALA A 141 -12.78 14.60 26.73
N PRO A 142 -13.62 14.80 27.77
CA PRO A 142 -13.18 15.23 29.10
C PRO A 142 -12.10 14.32 29.68
N MET A 143 -11.18 14.86 30.47
CA MET A 143 -10.21 14.05 31.22
C MET A 143 -10.87 13.19 32.29
N GLU A 144 -11.92 13.72 32.92
CA GLU A 144 -12.70 13.00 33.91
C GLU A 144 -14.13 12.77 33.42
N PRO A 145 -14.74 11.63 33.77
CA PRO A 145 -16.14 11.37 33.40
C PRO A 145 -17.09 12.51 33.89
N GLY A 146 -17.81 13.09 32.92
CA GLY A 146 -18.74 14.19 33.21
C GLY A 146 -18.10 15.58 33.32
N GLY A 147 -16.80 15.71 33.14
CA GLY A 147 -16.09 16.99 33.05
C GLY A 147 -16.36 17.73 31.73
N PRO A 148 -15.87 18.97 31.60
CA PRO A 148 -15.98 19.72 30.36
C PRO A 148 -15.11 19.11 29.26
N GLU A 149 -15.54 19.23 28.02
CA GLU A 149 -14.72 18.96 26.86
C GLU A 149 -13.47 19.85 26.86
N GLU A 150 -12.36 19.27 26.40
CA GLU A 150 -11.08 19.98 26.37
C GLU A 150 -10.71 20.38 24.95
N VAL A 151 -10.14 21.58 24.86
CA VAL A 151 -9.63 22.11 23.59
C VAL A 151 -8.11 22.19 23.64
N ALA A 152 -7.47 21.46 22.72
CA ALA A 152 -6.03 21.55 22.50
C ALA A 152 -5.74 22.40 21.25
N LYS A 153 -4.89 23.43 21.41
CA LYS A 153 -4.48 24.32 20.32
C LYS A 153 -3.16 23.87 19.74
N ALA A 154 -3.03 23.90 18.41
CA ALA A 154 -1.79 23.55 17.73
C ALA A 154 -1.58 24.41 16.47
N LYS A 155 -0.33 24.60 16.09
CA LYS A 155 0.05 25.27 14.83
C LYS A 155 -0.19 24.36 13.61
N PHE A 156 -0.02 23.04 13.79
CA PHE A 156 -0.23 22.02 12.78
C PHE A 156 -1.01 20.88 13.40
N LEU A 157 -1.94 20.31 12.62
CA LEU A 157 -2.69 19.12 12.97
C LEU A 157 -2.38 18.05 11.95
N ILE A 158 -1.97 16.87 12.42
CA ILE A 158 -1.73 15.69 11.59
C ILE A 158 -2.66 14.60 12.12
N GLY A 159 -3.49 14.05 11.26
CA GLY A 159 -4.46 13.03 11.63
C GLY A 159 -4.80 12.13 10.46
N ASP A 160 -5.48 11.04 10.78
CA ASP A 160 -6.10 10.18 9.77
C ASP A 160 -7.13 10.98 8.96
N PRO A 161 -7.27 10.71 7.64
CA PRO A 161 -8.23 11.43 6.80
C PRO A 161 -9.67 11.45 7.33
N SER A 162 -10.08 10.44 8.09
CA SER A 162 -11.43 10.37 8.68
C SER A 162 -11.78 11.54 9.62
N TYR A 163 -10.77 12.14 10.26
CA TYR A 163 -10.99 13.35 11.08
C TYR A 163 -11.25 14.62 10.27
N PHE A 164 -11.03 14.59 8.97
CA PHE A 164 -11.12 15.73 8.07
C PHE A 164 -12.20 15.58 6.99
N LEU A 165 -13.11 14.62 7.13
CA LEU A 165 -14.20 14.38 6.17
C LEU A 165 -15.14 15.60 6.02
N GLY A 166 -15.12 16.50 6.99
CA GLY A 166 -16.00 17.66 7.02
C GLY A 166 -17.37 17.34 7.59
N SER A 167 -18.19 18.37 7.75
CA SER A 167 -19.61 18.27 8.11
C SER A 167 -20.47 18.41 6.86
N ASP A 168 -21.58 17.71 6.77
CA ASP A 168 -22.61 17.93 5.75
C ASP A 168 -23.33 19.28 5.93
N ASP A 169 -23.11 19.95 7.07
CA ASP A 169 -23.62 21.29 7.35
C ASP A 169 -22.71 22.35 6.74
N PRO A 170 -23.16 23.06 5.68
CA PRO A 170 -22.37 24.10 5.01
C PRO A 170 -22.06 25.32 5.89
N SER A 171 -22.69 25.45 7.07
CA SER A 171 -22.40 26.53 8.02
C SER A 171 -21.19 26.21 8.92
N THR A 172 -20.72 24.96 8.94
CA THR A 172 -19.57 24.57 9.75
C THR A 172 -18.27 24.99 9.05
N PRO A 173 -17.42 25.83 9.67
CA PRO A 173 -16.12 26.18 9.12
C PRO A 173 -15.28 24.94 8.83
N GLY A 174 -14.73 24.84 7.63
CA GLY A 174 -13.96 23.66 7.20
C GLY A 174 -14.79 22.48 6.68
N ALA A 175 -16.12 22.61 6.61
CA ALA A 175 -17.05 21.56 6.20
C ALA A 175 -16.89 21.05 4.77
N SER A 176 -16.23 21.77 3.88
CA SER A 176 -16.23 21.43 2.46
C SER A 176 -15.00 20.70 1.98
N GLY A 177 -15.14 19.41 1.70
CA GLY A 177 -14.48 18.76 0.58
C GLY A 177 -12.97 18.55 0.62
N LYS A 178 -12.30 18.68 1.78
CA LYS A 178 -10.84 18.45 1.89
C LYS A 178 -10.48 16.96 1.79
N VAL A 179 -11.39 16.08 2.19
CA VAL A 179 -11.24 14.64 2.16
C VAL A 179 -12.47 14.02 1.54
N LYS A 180 -12.27 13.06 0.62
CA LYS A 180 -13.32 12.36 -0.09
C LYS A 180 -13.12 10.85 0.04
N VAL A 181 -14.19 10.13 0.35
CA VAL A 181 -14.19 8.66 0.26
C VAL A 181 -14.12 8.27 -1.22
N THR A 182 -13.08 7.53 -1.62
CA THR A 182 -12.87 7.12 -3.02
C THR A 182 -13.21 5.65 -3.26
N GLY A 183 -13.29 4.83 -2.21
CA GLY A 183 -13.61 3.42 -2.32
C GLY A 183 -13.63 2.73 -0.97
N ARG A 184 -13.87 1.43 -1.00
CA ARG A 184 -13.89 0.54 0.17
C ARG A 184 -13.00 -0.66 -0.10
N VAL A 185 -12.41 -1.22 0.94
CA VAL A 185 -11.64 -2.46 0.90
C VAL A 185 -12.32 -3.47 1.81
N THR A 186 -12.53 -4.69 1.32
CA THR A 186 -12.90 -5.82 2.15
C THR A 186 -11.67 -6.63 2.52
N ARG A 187 -11.65 -7.18 3.74
CA ARG A 187 -10.52 -7.93 4.26
C ARG A 187 -10.99 -9.09 5.12
N ALA A 188 -10.44 -10.28 4.85
CA ALA A 188 -10.56 -11.44 5.71
C ALA A 188 -9.23 -11.66 6.45
N ILE A 189 -9.28 -11.90 7.76
CA ILE A 189 -8.15 -12.30 8.57
C ILE A 189 -8.43 -13.71 9.06
N CYS A 190 -7.57 -14.67 8.67
CA CYS A 190 -7.73 -16.08 8.97
C CYS A 190 -6.59 -16.55 9.85
N ILE A 191 -6.91 -17.27 10.93
CA ILE A 191 -5.92 -17.99 11.75
C ILE A 191 -5.94 -19.46 11.32
N MET A 192 -4.82 -19.95 10.80
CA MET A 192 -4.68 -21.28 10.27
C MET A 192 -3.72 -22.11 11.12
N ASP A 193 -3.89 -23.42 11.11
CA ASP A 193 -3.02 -24.41 11.78
C ASP A 193 -2.10 -25.16 10.80
N HIS A 194 -2.06 -24.71 9.55
CA HIS A 194 -1.23 -25.26 8.48
C HIS A 194 -0.64 -24.13 7.64
N PRO A 195 0.50 -24.35 6.94
CA PRO A 195 1.04 -23.40 5.97
C PRO A 195 0.14 -23.30 4.75
N MET A 196 0.39 -22.29 3.92
CA MET A 196 -0.32 -22.15 2.65
C MET A 196 -0.01 -23.37 1.75
N PRO A 197 -1.03 -24.06 1.20
CA PRO A 197 -0.82 -25.23 0.34
C PRO A 197 0.07 -24.91 -0.87
N ASN A 198 0.87 -25.89 -1.31
CA ASN A 198 1.73 -25.82 -2.48
C ASN A 198 2.87 -24.79 -2.42
N THR A 199 3.23 -24.29 -1.24
CA THR A 199 4.28 -23.27 -1.05
C THR A 199 5.57 -23.85 -0.43
N LYS A 200 5.72 -25.18 -0.33
CA LYS A 200 6.84 -25.87 0.32
C LYS A 200 7.01 -25.46 1.79
N ASP A 201 5.90 -25.23 2.47
CA ASP A 201 5.81 -24.89 3.88
C ASP A 201 6.67 -23.68 4.30
N VAL A 202 6.79 -22.70 3.42
CA VAL A 202 7.53 -21.47 3.73
C VAL A 202 6.82 -20.66 4.82
N ASP A 203 7.60 -19.93 5.61
CA ASP A 203 7.12 -19.16 6.76
C ASP A 203 6.33 -17.90 6.38
N SER A 204 6.55 -17.38 5.20
CA SER A 204 5.80 -16.24 4.67
C SER A 204 5.57 -16.36 3.17
N VAL A 205 4.38 -15.98 2.73
CA VAL A 205 3.95 -15.99 1.33
C VAL A 205 3.19 -14.71 1.02
N GLN A 206 3.47 -14.15 -0.14
CA GLN A 206 2.60 -13.16 -0.76
C GLN A 206 2.15 -13.72 -2.12
N CYS A 207 0.85 -13.69 -2.34
CA CYS A 207 0.23 -14.12 -3.58
C CYS A 207 -0.72 -13.02 -4.06
N ILE A 208 -0.72 -12.76 -5.35
CA ILE A 208 -1.64 -11.86 -6.02
C ILE A 208 -2.45 -12.70 -6.98
N ILE A 209 -3.78 -12.66 -6.85
CA ILE A 209 -4.70 -13.27 -7.79
C ILE A 209 -5.15 -12.15 -8.72
N PRO A 210 -4.75 -12.18 -9.99
CA PRO A 210 -5.06 -11.13 -10.94
C PRO A 210 -6.56 -10.97 -11.17
N ALA A 211 -6.99 -9.74 -11.36
CA ALA A 211 -8.39 -9.37 -11.57
C ALA A 211 -9.08 -10.22 -12.67
N ALA A 212 -8.39 -10.43 -13.79
CA ALA A 212 -8.90 -11.21 -14.91
C ALA A 212 -9.19 -12.68 -14.55
N GLU A 213 -8.35 -13.31 -13.69
CA GLU A 213 -8.56 -14.69 -13.24
C GLU A 213 -9.72 -14.81 -12.25
N ALA A 214 -9.92 -13.77 -11.43
CA ALA A 214 -11.00 -13.70 -10.45
C ALA A 214 -12.30 -13.12 -11.03
N ARG A 215 -12.35 -12.77 -12.32
CA ARG A 215 -13.48 -12.09 -12.99
C ARG A 215 -13.87 -10.78 -12.29
N ARG A 216 -12.88 -10.00 -11.93
CA ARG A 216 -12.99 -8.73 -11.22
C ARG A 216 -12.31 -7.61 -11.99
N THR A 217 -12.41 -6.38 -11.48
CA THR A 217 -11.69 -5.21 -12.01
C THR A 217 -10.41 -4.91 -11.24
N THR A 218 -10.31 -5.41 -10.00
CA THR A 218 -9.14 -5.25 -9.13
C THR A 218 -8.63 -6.59 -8.61
N ASP A 219 -7.34 -6.65 -8.31
CA ASP A 219 -6.67 -7.85 -7.83
C ASP A 219 -7.10 -8.25 -6.42
N ILE A 220 -6.90 -9.53 -6.08
CA ILE A 220 -7.02 -10.04 -4.72
C ILE A 220 -5.61 -10.30 -4.17
N TYR A 221 -5.31 -9.71 -3.04
CA TYR A 221 -4.04 -9.84 -2.35
C TYR A 221 -4.16 -10.85 -1.21
N VAL A 222 -3.24 -11.81 -1.18
CA VAL A 222 -3.14 -12.81 -0.12
C VAL A 222 -1.76 -12.72 0.50
N MET A 223 -1.69 -12.47 1.80
CA MET A 223 -0.46 -12.51 2.56
C MET A 223 -0.60 -13.53 3.68
N VAL A 224 0.38 -14.43 3.81
CA VAL A 224 0.46 -15.40 4.92
C VAL A 224 1.76 -15.20 5.65
N ILE A 225 1.71 -15.10 6.96
CA ILE A 225 2.86 -14.98 7.86
C ILE A 225 2.72 -15.97 9.00
N SER A 226 3.85 -16.37 9.58
CA SER A 226 3.92 -17.41 10.60
C SER A 226 4.53 -16.91 11.92
N HIS A 227 4.85 -17.85 12.78
CA HIS A 227 5.60 -17.62 14.02
C HIS A 227 7.03 -17.09 13.78
N ALA A 228 7.60 -17.28 12.59
CA ALA A 228 8.93 -16.76 12.25
C ALA A 228 9.01 -15.23 12.29
N GLN A 229 7.88 -14.55 12.06
CA GLN A 229 7.74 -13.10 12.21
C GLN A 229 7.29 -12.67 13.61
N CYS A 230 7.22 -13.60 14.58
CA CYS A 230 6.77 -13.37 15.96
C CYS A 230 5.35 -12.79 16.09
N VAL A 231 4.47 -13.06 15.13
CA VAL A 231 3.08 -12.57 15.08
C VAL A 231 2.05 -13.67 15.35
N ALA A 232 2.47 -14.92 15.37
CA ALA A 232 1.63 -16.08 15.65
C ALA A 232 2.35 -17.06 16.57
N ALA A 233 1.60 -17.91 17.26
CA ALA A 233 2.17 -19.03 18.03
C ALA A 233 2.81 -20.06 17.09
N LYS A 234 3.76 -20.83 17.60
CA LYS A 234 4.40 -21.88 16.81
C LYS A 234 3.38 -22.84 16.23
N GLY A 235 3.50 -23.15 14.94
CA GLY A 235 2.56 -24.00 14.20
C GLY A 235 1.26 -23.28 13.80
N LYS A 236 1.18 -21.97 13.99
CA LYS A 236 0.04 -21.16 13.53
C LYS A 236 0.49 -20.15 12.48
N TYR A 237 -0.44 -19.84 11.58
CA TYR A 237 -0.26 -18.93 10.47
C TYR A 237 -1.40 -17.91 10.45
N ILE A 238 -1.10 -16.69 10.09
CA ILE A 238 -2.09 -15.64 9.89
C ILE A 238 -2.14 -15.35 8.40
N ALA A 239 -3.30 -15.57 7.78
CA ALA A 239 -3.57 -15.18 6.42
C ALA A 239 -4.41 -13.90 6.40
N ILE A 240 -4.02 -12.96 5.56
CA ILE A 240 -4.78 -11.74 5.28
C ILE A 240 -5.12 -11.76 3.79
N VAL A 241 -6.40 -11.80 3.49
CA VAL A 241 -6.93 -11.71 2.13
C VAL A 241 -7.64 -10.37 1.99
N SER A 242 -7.34 -9.60 0.98
CA SER A 242 -7.94 -8.28 0.78
C SER A 242 -8.13 -7.93 -0.68
N THR A 243 -9.20 -7.20 -0.96
CA THR A 243 -9.49 -6.65 -2.29
C THR A 243 -10.35 -5.39 -2.18
N THR A 244 -10.40 -4.59 -3.23
CA THR A 244 -11.32 -3.46 -3.34
C THR A 244 -12.76 -3.97 -3.49
N VAL A 245 -13.70 -3.34 -2.80
CA VAL A 245 -15.13 -3.69 -2.89
C VAL A 245 -15.69 -3.23 -4.24
N GLU A 246 -16.30 -4.16 -4.96
CA GLU A 246 -16.91 -3.92 -6.28
C GLU A 246 -18.40 -4.15 -6.27
N THR A 247 -18.95 -4.79 -5.22
CA THR A 247 -20.37 -5.14 -5.13
C THR A 247 -21.01 -4.66 -3.83
N ASP A 248 -22.33 -4.74 -3.74
CA ASP A 248 -23.08 -4.42 -2.53
C ASP A 248 -22.96 -5.51 -1.45
N ASN A 249 -22.34 -6.64 -1.76
CA ASN A 249 -22.11 -7.75 -0.81
C ASN A 249 -20.62 -8.04 -0.63
N PRO A 250 -19.88 -7.19 0.10
CA PRO A 250 -18.42 -7.33 0.27
C PRO A 250 -17.96 -8.66 0.85
N LYS A 251 -18.81 -9.33 1.64
CA LYS A 251 -18.48 -10.64 2.23
C LYS A 251 -18.42 -11.77 1.21
N ALA A 252 -19.10 -11.64 0.11
CA ALA A 252 -19.11 -12.65 -0.96
C ALA A 252 -17.97 -12.47 -1.96
N GLU A 253 -17.15 -11.44 -1.79
CA GLU A 253 -16.06 -11.10 -2.68
C GLU A 253 -14.73 -11.77 -2.31
N LEU A 254 -14.65 -12.36 -1.11
CA LEU A 254 -13.48 -13.09 -0.57
C LEU A 254 -13.83 -14.51 -0.17
#